data_076551cc43ecbd56a813a0375c03a999
#
_entry.id   076551cc43ecbd56a813a0375c03a999
#
_cell.length_a   1.000
_cell.length_b   1.000
_cell.length_c   1.000
_cell.angle_alpha   90.00
_cell.angle_beta   90.00
_cell.angle_gamma   90.00
#
_symmetry.space_group_name_H-M   'P 1'
#
loop_
_entity.id
_entity.type
_entity.pdbx_description
1 polymer ?
#
loop_
_entity_poly.entity_id
_entity_poly.type
_entity_poly.pdbx_seq_one_letter_code
_entity_poly.pdbx_strand_id
1 'polypeptide(L)'
;MPRPVTLFTGQWADLPLEKLAPLVKKMGYDGVELACWGDHFDVDQAASSKKYVADKWQLLADHGLSCFAISSHLVGQAICDKIGERHQAILPPDVWGDGDPEGVRKRAAKKMIVAAKAARAFFDAKPGRKSRDDFPAVVNGFTGSSIWHSIYAFPPTSQAYWDAGFADFAKRFGPILEAFDKVDVNFALEVHPTEIAFDIASAERAVAAVKKHKRFGFNYDPSHLGYQGVDYVKFIRAFGDRIYHAHMKDVWWGHGDGTVGVFGGHVSFGEARRFWDFRSLGHGDIKFEDIIVALNDVGYRGPLSVEWEDSRMDRVHGATEAAAFVRKIDFPSSAIVFDAQFDKKNQ
;
A
#
# COMPACT_ATOMS: atom_id res chain seq x y z
N MET A 1 8.15 8.15 -20.11
CA MET A 1 9.27 8.19 -19.14
C MET A 1 9.11 7.00 -18.23
N PRO A 2 10.20 6.35 -17.78
CA PRO A 2 10.11 5.26 -16.82
C PRO A 2 9.45 5.75 -15.53
N ARG A 3 8.77 4.85 -14.81
CA ARG A 3 8.14 5.16 -13.53
C ARG A 3 9.21 5.37 -12.46
N PRO A 4 8.99 6.27 -11.48
CA PRO A 4 9.88 6.37 -10.32
C PRO A 4 9.91 5.05 -9.55
N VAL A 5 11.11 4.59 -9.15
CA VAL A 5 11.29 3.44 -8.28
C VAL A 5 11.51 3.95 -6.87
N THR A 6 10.62 3.60 -5.95
CA THR A 6 10.64 4.11 -4.57
C THR A 6 10.78 2.98 -3.55
N LEU A 7 11.21 3.30 -2.34
CA LEU A 7 11.27 2.39 -1.22
C LEU A 7 10.17 2.75 -0.22
N PHE A 8 9.34 1.80 0.17
CA PHE A 8 8.49 1.93 1.33
C PHE A 8 9.33 1.86 2.61
N THR A 9 9.20 2.87 3.46
CA THR A 9 10.09 2.99 4.63
C THR A 9 9.58 2.26 5.88
N GLY A 10 8.44 1.58 5.79
CA GLY A 10 7.80 0.91 6.92
C GLY A 10 8.66 -0.14 7.60
N GLN A 11 9.36 -0.97 6.83
CA GLN A 11 10.27 -2.03 7.30
C GLN A 11 11.64 -1.49 7.76
N TRP A 12 11.84 -0.16 7.69
CA TRP A 12 13.08 0.53 8.05
C TRP A 12 12.90 1.48 9.23
N ALA A 13 11.73 1.43 9.92
CA ALA A 13 11.39 2.36 11.00
C ALA A 13 12.23 2.19 12.28
N ASP A 14 13.12 1.21 12.30
CA ASP A 14 14.19 1.06 13.30
C ASP A 14 15.35 2.04 13.08
N LEU A 15 15.45 2.64 11.89
CA LEU A 15 16.43 3.66 11.55
C LEU A 15 15.77 5.04 11.51
N PRO A 16 16.39 6.08 12.09
CA PRO A 16 15.96 7.45 11.83
C PRO A 16 15.99 7.80 10.34
N LEU A 17 15.03 8.60 9.87
CA LEU A 17 14.94 8.96 8.44
C LEU A 17 16.21 9.65 7.92
N GLU A 18 16.87 10.46 8.76
CA GLU A 18 18.15 11.10 8.43
C GLU A 18 19.27 10.09 8.12
N LYS A 19 19.24 8.92 8.76
CA LYS A 19 20.18 7.81 8.48
C LYS A 19 19.73 6.96 7.31
N LEU A 20 18.43 6.82 7.13
CA LEU A 20 17.85 6.01 6.07
C LEU A 20 17.96 6.70 4.70
N ALA A 21 17.71 8.00 4.59
CA ALA A 21 17.69 8.72 3.32
C ALA A 21 18.98 8.56 2.47
N PRO A 22 20.21 8.77 3.01
CA PRO A 22 21.41 8.50 2.23
C PRO A 22 21.56 7.04 1.81
N LEU A 23 21.09 6.09 2.63
CA LEU A 23 21.11 4.68 2.30
C LEU A 23 20.13 4.35 1.15
N VAL A 24 18.92 4.89 1.17
CA VAL A 24 17.93 4.76 0.08
C VAL A 24 18.52 5.23 -1.24
N LYS A 25 19.18 6.39 -1.24
CA LYS A 25 19.84 6.90 -2.44
C LYS A 25 20.97 6.00 -2.92
N LYS A 26 21.79 5.50 -1.99
CA LYS A 26 22.88 4.57 -2.32
C LYS A 26 22.37 3.24 -2.90
N MET A 27 21.21 2.75 -2.44
CA MET A 27 20.54 1.57 -2.98
C MET A 27 19.94 1.78 -4.37
N GLY A 28 19.91 3.04 -4.88
CA GLY A 28 19.50 3.33 -6.27
C GLY A 28 18.04 3.76 -6.42
N TYR A 29 17.33 4.12 -5.37
CA TYR A 29 15.95 4.61 -5.45
C TYR A 29 15.84 6.08 -5.88
N ASP A 30 14.72 6.44 -6.50
CA ASP A 30 14.38 7.82 -6.88
C ASP A 30 13.67 8.57 -5.77
N GLY A 31 13.13 7.83 -4.80
CA GLY A 31 12.36 8.41 -3.72
C GLY A 31 11.87 7.37 -2.71
N VAL A 32 10.93 7.81 -1.91
CA VAL A 32 10.36 7.05 -0.80
C VAL A 32 8.83 7.11 -0.80
N GLU A 33 8.26 6.13 -0.15
CA GLU A 33 6.94 6.14 0.45
C GLU A 33 7.14 6.19 1.97
N LEU A 34 6.68 7.26 2.62
CA LEU A 34 6.99 7.51 4.02
C LEU A 34 6.00 6.84 4.97
N ALA A 35 6.48 6.00 5.86
CA ALA A 35 5.70 5.44 6.95
C ALA A 35 5.29 6.52 7.95
N CYS A 36 4.01 6.52 8.37
CA CYS A 36 3.49 7.40 9.40
C CYS A 36 3.74 6.84 10.83
N TRP A 37 4.90 6.19 11.01
CA TRP A 37 5.38 5.68 12.30
C TRP A 37 6.91 5.72 12.36
N GLY A 38 7.47 5.44 13.52
CA GLY A 38 8.87 5.77 13.80
C GLY A 38 9.04 7.29 13.79
N ASP A 39 10.16 7.78 13.28
CA ASP A 39 10.41 9.22 13.05
C ASP A 39 10.22 9.64 11.58
N HIS A 40 9.73 8.73 10.73
CA HIS A 40 9.72 8.96 9.29
C HIS A 40 8.74 10.05 8.90
N PHE A 41 7.47 9.97 9.38
CA PHE A 41 6.49 11.01 9.10
C PHE A 41 5.46 11.15 10.24
N ASP A 42 5.46 12.29 10.90
CA ASP A 42 4.49 12.64 11.95
C ASP A 42 3.32 13.41 11.31
N VAL A 43 2.15 12.79 11.30
CA VAL A 43 0.95 13.36 10.66
C VAL A 43 0.43 14.58 11.40
N ASP A 44 0.56 14.68 12.74
CA ASP A 44 0.09 15.81 13.52
C ASP A 44 0.98 17.04 13.27
N GLN A 45 2.30 16.84 13.25
CA GLN A 45 3.21 17.91 12.90
C GLN A 45 3.05 18.36 11.45
N ALA A 46 2.93 17.41 10.51
CA ALA A 46 2.75 17.77 9.10
C ALA A 46 1.44 18.50 8.83
N ALA A 47 0.36 18.19 9.56
CA ALA A 47 -0.92 18.89 9.42
C ALA A 47 -0.92 20.31 10.04
N SER A 48 0.02 20.62 10.93
CA SER A 48 0.01 21.88 11.73
C SER A 48 1.24 22.75 11.53
N SER A 49 2.37 22.22 11.05
CA SER A 49 3.65 22.93 10.96
C SER A 49 4.21 22.96 9.54
N LYS A 50 4.18 24.14 8.91
CA LYS A 50 4.84 24.38 7.62
C LYS A 50 6.35 24.13 7.70
N LYS A 51 6.97 24.42 8.86
CA LYS A 51 8.41 24.20 9.07
C LYS A 51 8.72 22.71 9.02
N TYR A 52 7.96 21.87 9.73
CA TYR A 52 8.14 20.40 9.69
C TYR A 52 8.08 19.85 8.27
N VAL A 53 7.08 20.30 7.52
CA VAL A 53 6.90 19.89 6.10
C VAL A 53 8.09 20.32 5.25
N ALA A 54 8.55 21.56 5.41
CA ALA A 54 9.73 22.08 4.67
C ALA A 54 11.00 21.33 5.04
N ASP A 55 11.23 21.06 6.32
CA ASP A 55 12.42 20.31 6.80
C ASP A 55 12.44 18.88 6.24
N LYS A 56 11.27 18.19 6.19
CA LYS A 56 11.19 16.84 5.58
C LYS A 56 11.49 16.85 4.08
N TRP A 57 10.97 17.84 3.34
CA TRP A 57 11.33 17.98 1.91
C TRP A 57 12.80 18.34 1.71
N GLN A 58 13.36 19.18 2.57
CA GLN A 58 14.79 19.54 2.48
C GLN A 58 15.67 18.31 2.70
N LEU A 59 15.36 17.51 3.74
CA LEU A 59 16.07 16.25 4.01
C LEU A 59 16.07 15.31 2.80
N LEU A 60 14.90 15.12 2.16
CA LEU A 60 14.81 14.28 0.97
C LEU A 60 15.59 14.87 -0.21
N ALA A 61 15.47 16.18 -0.42
CA ALA A 61 16.14 16.89 -1.52
C ALA A 61 17.67 16.86 -1.38
N ASP A 62 18.20 16.98 -0.16
CA ASP A 62 19.65 16.91 0.12
C ASP A 62 20.26 15.58 -0.33
N HIS A 63 19.43 14.53 -0.40
CA HIS A 63 19.83 13.22 -0.91
C HIS A 63 19.33 12.93 -2.33
N GLY A 64 18.72 13.91 -3.02
CA GLY A 64 18.17 13.73 -4.37
C GLY A 64 17.05 12.69 -4.41
N LEU A 65 16.23 12.63 -3.35
CA LEU A 65 15.05 11.78 -3.22
C LEU A 65 13.77 12.60 -3.34
N SER A 66 12.70 11.95 -3.81
CA SER A 66 11.35 12.48 -3.80
C SER A 66 10.44 11.62 -2.92
N CYS A 67 9.23 12.11 -2.62
CA CYS A 67 8.19 11.33 -1.97
C CYS A 67 6.94 11.31 -2.83
N PHE A 68 6.23 10.16 -2.85
CA PHE A 68 5.10 9.93 -3.74
C PHE A 68 3.84 9.47 -3.01
N ALA A 69 3.97 8.91 -1.81
CA ALA A 69 2.87 8.55 -0.92
C ALA A 69 3.34 8.62 0.53
N ILE A 70 2.40 8.80 1.45
CA ILE A 70 2.59 8.52 2.87
C ILE A 70 1.72 7.31 3.26
N SER A 71 2.09 6.60 4.32
CA SER A 71 1.50 5.30 4.63
C SER A 71 1.04 5.21 6.07
N SER A 72 -0.28 5.09 6.28
CA SER A 72 -0.93 5.08 7.59
C SER A 72 -1.60 3.73 7.90
N HIS A 73 -0.90 2.62 7.58
CA HIS A 73 -1.41 1.25 7.71
C HIS A 73 -1.81 0.92 9.15
N LEU A 74 -0.91 1.14 10.11
CA LEU A 74 -1.11 0.74 11.50
C LEU A 74 -2.36 1.37 12.14
N VAL A 75 -2.56 2.66 11.90
CA VAL A 75 -3.75 3.37 12.38
C VAL A 75 -5.00 2.92 11.61
N GLY A 76 -4.87 2.72 10.30
CA GLY A 76 -5.95 2.26 9.44
C GLY A 76 -6.55 0.93 9.89
N GLN A 77 -5.70 -0.02 10.28
CA GLN A 77 -6.09 -1.34 10.80
C GLN A 77 -7.15 -1.25 11.90
N ALA A 78 -6.99 -0.31 12.81
CA ALA A 78 -7.88 -0.19 13.98
C ALA A 78 -9.26 0.41 13.66
N ILE A 79 -9.52 0.90 12.45
CA ILE A 79 -10.80 1.62 12.16
C ILE A 79 -11.99 0.66 12.13
N CYS A 80 -11.84 -0.51 11.49
CA CYS A 80 -12.93 -1.48 11.37
C CYS A 80 -12.65 -2.80 12.11
N ASP A 81 -11.44 -3.04 12.60
CA ASP A 81 -11.10 -4.28 13.29
C ASP A 81 -11.88 -4.45 14.61
N LYS A 82 -11.99 -5.70 15.03
CA LYS A 82 -12.33 -6.05 16.41
C LYS A 82 -11.11 -5.79 17.29
N ILE A 83 -11.10 -4.65 17.96
CA ILE A 83 -9.98 -4.20 18.79
C ILE A 83 -9.70 -5.19 19.92
N GLY A 84 -8.44 -5.53 20.08
CA GLY A 84 -7.93 -6.41 21.13
C GLY A 84 -6.46 -6.12 21.40
N GLU A 85 -5.84 -6.91 22.29
CA GLU A 85 -4.48 -6.74 22.79
C GLU A 85 -3.42 -6.52 21.69
N ARG A 86 -3.53 -7.22 20.55
CA ARG A 86 -2.59 -7.10 19.43
C ARG A 86 -2.50 -5.69 18.85
N HIS A 87 -3.58 -4.92 18.94
CA HIS A 87 -3.61 -3.55 18.40
C HIS A 87 -2.79 -2.58 19.25
N GLN A 88 -2.64 -2.85 20.57
CA GLN A 88 -1.83 -2.01 21.45
C GLN A 88 -0.37 -1.94 21.00
N ALA A 89 0.16 -3.04 20.46
CA ALA A 89 1.55 -3.12 20.02
C ALA A 89 1.85 -2.26 18.78
N ILE A 90 0.85 -1.92 17.98
CA ILE A 90 1.03 -1.21 16.70
C ILE A 90 0.47 0.21 16.71
N LEU A 91 -0.37 0.55 17.68
CA LEU A 91 -1.02 1.86 17.71
C LEU A 91 -0.24 2.88 18.54
N PRO A 92 -0.18 4.14 18.08
CA PRO A 92 0.39 5.19 18.92
C PRO A 92 -0.46 5.40 20.18
N PRO A 93 0.15 5.84 21.30
CA PRO A 93 -0.52 5.96 22.59
C PRO A 93 -1.78 6.82 22.58
N ASP A 94 -1.81 7.88 21.79
CA ASP A 94 -2.96 8.78 21.66
C ASP A 94 -4.14 8.16 20.90
N VAL A 95 -3.88 7.16 20.06
CA VAL A 95 -4.91 6.36 19.38
C VAL A 95 -5.38 5.22 20.27
N TRP A 96 -4.47 4.51 20.92
CA TRP A 96 -4.83 3.45 21.87
C TRP A 96 -5.62 3.99 23.06
N GLY A 97 -5.12 5.04 23.74
CA GLY A 97 -5.74 5.68 24.88
C GLY A 97 -5.99 4.71 26.03
N ASP A 98 -7.24 4.56 26.43
CA ASP A 98 -7.69 3.66 27.48
C ASP A 98 -7.96 2.21 27.02
N GLY A 99 -7.80 1.92 25.72
CA GLY A 99 -8.05 0.60 25.15
C GLY A 99 -9.54 0.27 24.94
N ASP A 100 -10.47 1.19 25.25
CA ASP A 100 -11.89 0.98 24.91
C ASP A 100 -12.05 0.77 23.39
N PRO A 101 -12.59 -0.38 22.95
CA PRO A 101 -12.60 -0.73 21.52
C PRO A 101 -13.24 0.32 20.62
N GLU A 102 -14.36 0.90 21.00
CA GLU A 102 -15.03 1.91 20.18
C GLU A 102 -14.31 3.27 20.27
N GLY A 103 -13.72 3.59 21.43
CA GLY A 103 -12.83 4.72 21.61
C GLY A 103 -11.60 4.66 20.71
N VAL A 104 -10.93 3.51 20.66
CA VAL A 104 -9.79 3.26 19.75
C VAL A 104 -10.17 3.49 18.30
N ARG A 105 -11.27 2.87 17.83
CA ARG A 105 -11.77 3.03 16.45
C ARG A 105 -12.04 4.50 16.10
N LYS A 106 -12.67 5.24 17.00
CA LYS A 106 -12.97 6.68 16.80
C LYS A 106 -11.70 7.52 16.74
N ARG A 107 -10.72 7.24 17.60
CA ARG A 107 -9.42 7.94 17.61
C ARG A 107 -8.63 7.60 16.35
N ALA A 108 -8.62 6.33 15.92
CA ALA A 108 -8.00 5.89 14.67
C ALA A 108 -8.62 6.58 13.44
N ALA A 109 -9.95 6.63 13.35
CA ALA A 109 -10.64 7.34 12.27
C ALA A 109 -10.29 8.84 12.25
N LYS A 110 -10.22 9.48 13.42
CA LYS A 110 -9.80 10.89 13.54
C LYS A 110 -8.35 11.08 13.08
N LYS A 111 -7.45 10.20 13.48
CA LYS A 111 -6.03 10.24 13.07
C LYS A 111 -5.88 10.05 11.55
N MET A 112 -6.66 9.17 10.92
CA MET A 112 -6.69 8.99 9.47
C MET A 112 -7.14 10.27 8.74
N ILE A 113 -8.10 11.01 9.29
CA ILE A 113 -8.51 12.32 8.76
C ILE A 113 -7.37 13.35 8.89
N VAL A 114 -6.61 13.30 9.98
CA VAL A 114 -5.40 14.13 10.12
C VAL A 114 -4.35 13.74 9.08
N ALA A 115 -4.15 12.44 8.81
CA ALA A 115 -3.23 11.97 7.78
C ALA A 115 -3.59 12.53 6.39
N ALA A 116 -4.87 12.65 6.04
CA ALA A 116 -5.27 13.30 4.78
C ALA A 116 -4.84 14.78 4.71
N LYS A 117 -5.03 15.54 5.80
CA LYS A 117 -4.60 16.94 5.89
C LYS A 117 -3.08 17.06 5.82
N ALA A 118 -2.38 16.17 6.52
CA ALA A 118 -0.91 16.07 6.49
C ALA A 118 -0.39 15.79 5.09
N ALA A 119 -0.97 14.81 4.39
CA ALA A 119 -0.63 14.50 3.01
C ALA A 119 -0.83 15.71 2.10
N ARG A 120 -1.97 16.40 2.22
CA ARG A 120 -2.23 17.59 1.41
C ARG A 120 -1.20 18.70 1.67
N ALA A 121 -0.93 19.02 2.93
CA ALA A 121 0.07 20.01 3.30
C ALA A 121 1.48 19.63 2.79
N PHE A 122 1.84 18.37 2.94
CA PHE A 122 3.14 17.86 2.51
C PHE A 122 3.29 17.89 0.98
N PHE A 123 2.34 17.36 0.24
CA PHE A 123 2.43 17.32 -1.23
C PHE A 123 2.23 18.68 -1.88
N ASP A 124 1.51 19.63 -1.28
CA ASP A 124 1.42 21.00 -1.78
C ASP A 124 2.76 21.76 -1.63
N ALA A 125 3.57 21.39 -0.65
CA ALA A 125 4.90 21.97 -0.44
C ALA A 125 6.02 21.28 -1.21
N LYS A 126 5.73 20.29 -2.07
CA LYS A 126 6.74 19.57 -2.86
C LYS A 126 7.53 20.53 -3.75
N PRO A 127 8.85 20.55 -3.64
CA PRO A 127 9.70 21.40 -4.48
C PRO A 127 9.49 21.12 -5.98
N GLY A 128 9.37 22.19 -6.77
CA GLY A 128 9.22 22.08 -8.24
C GLY A 128 7.83 21.63 -8.73
N ARG A 129 6.86 21.43 -7.83
CA ARG A 129 5.49 21.10 -8.22
C ARG A 129 4.84 22.27 -8.95
N LYS A 130 4.29 22.01 -10.14
CA LYS A 130 3.62 23.02 -10.97
C LYS A 130 2.09 22.95 -10.84
N SER A 131 1.55 21.75 -10.66
CA SER A 131 0.11 21.49 -10.54
C SER A 131 -0.17 20.38 -9.54
N ARG A 132 -1.40 20.34 -9.00
CA ARG A 132 -1.87 19.19 -8.20
C ARG A 132 -2.04 17.94 -9.05
N ASP A 133 -2.27 18.10 -10.35
CA ASP A 133 -2.44 17.01 -11.29
C ASP A 133 -1.13 16.32 -11.66
N ASP A 134 0.03 17.00 -11.49
CA ASP A 134 1.35 16.41 -11.74
C ASP A 134 1.60 15.20 -10.83
N PHE A 135 1.03 15.24 -9.61
CA PHE A 135 1.17 14.15 -8.63
C PHE A 135 -0.02 14.19 -7.66
N PRO A 136 -0.97 13.27 -7.72
CA PRO A 136 -2.04 13.17 -6.74
C PRO A 136 -1.44 12.88 -5.36
N ALA A 137 -1.98 13.52 -4.33
CA ALA A 137 -1.64 13.18 -2.95
C ALA A 137 -2.30 11.84 -2.59
N VAL A 138 -1.50 10.89 -2.11
CA VAL A 138 -1.94 9.54 -1.77
C VAL A 138 -1.57 9.22 -0.33
N VAL A 139 -2.54 8.66 0.40
CA VAL A 139 -2.32 7.99 1.68
C VAL A 139 -2.61 6.51 1.48
N ASN A 140 -1.58 5.69 1.55
CA ASN A 140 -1.72 4.24 1.61
C ASN A 140 -2.13 3.82 3.02
N GLY A 141 -2.89 2.74 3.14
CA GLY A 141 -3.26 2.28 4.46
C GLY A 141 -4.17 1.07 4.46
N PHE A 142 -4.47 0.62 5.66
CA PHE A 142 -5.42 -0.44 5.94
C PHE A 142 -6.78 0.13 6.36
N THR A 143 -7.77 -0.72 6.37
CA THR A 143 -9.12 -0.43 6.86
C THR A 143 -9.45 -1.19 8.12
N GLY A 144 -8.79 -2.33 8.32
CA GLY A 144 -9.28 -3.40 9.15
C GLY A 144 -10.60 -3.98 8.65
N SER A 145 -11.12 -4.97 9.37
CA SER A 145 -12.40 -5.59 9.05
C SER A 145 -12.99 -6.31 10.26
N SER A 146 -14.29 -6.14 10.49
CA SER A 146 -14.99 -6.88 11.53
C SER A 146 -15.29 -8.34 11.17
N ILE A 147 -15.05 -8.73 9.91
CA ILE A 147 -15.47 -10.04 9.33
C ILE A 147 -14.34 -10.86 8.70
N TRP A 148 -13.15 -10.30 8.45
CA TRP A 148 -12.08 -11.00 7.74
C TRP A 148 -11.68 -12.35 8.39
N HIS A 149 -11.77 -12.45 9.72
CA HIS A 149 -11.44 -13.66 10.48
C HIS A 149 -12.37 -14.84 10.19
N SER A 150 -13.50 -14.62 9.50
CA SER A 150 -14.45 -15.64 9.08
C SER A 150 -14.08 -16.23 7.70
N ILE A 151 -12.80 -16.51 7.48
CA ILE A 151 -12.26 -17.05 6.22
C ILE A 151 -12.64 -18.52 5.96
N TYR A 152 -13.18 -19.22 6.97
CA TYR A 152 -13.68 -20.57 6.84
C TYR A 152 -15.19 -20.60 7.05
N ALA A 153 -15.92 -21.22 6.12
CA ALA A 153 -17.39 -21.13 6.05
C ALA A 153 -18.14 -21.98 7.09
N PHE A 154 -17.47 -22.42 8.16
CA PHE A 154 -18.08 -23.14 9.26
C PHE A 154 -17.61 -22.57 10.61
N PRO A 155 -18.48 -22.36 11.61
CA PRO A 155 -19.97 -22.52 11.55
C PRO A 155 -20.62 -21.73 10.41
N PRO A 156 -21.79 -22.15 9.89
CA PRO A 156 -22.43 -21.51 8.74
C PRO A 156 -22.60 -20.01 8.95
N THR A 157 -22.20 -19.24 7.98
CA THR A 157 -22.25 -17.77 8.01
C THR A 157 -23.30 -17.29 7.02
N SER A 158 -24.29 -16.54 7.51
CA SER A 158 -25.37 -16.02 6.67
C SER A 158 -24.90 -14.88 5.77
N GLN A 159 -25.62 -14.64 4.66
CA GLN A 159 -25.38 -13.46 3.82
C GLN A 159 -25.51 -12.16 4.63
N ALA A 160 -26.47 -12.10 5.56
CA ALA A 160 -26.65 -10.93 6.44
C ALA A 160 -25.44 -10.63 7.32
N TYR A 161 -24.66 -11.63 7.73
CA TYR A 161 -23.41 -11.43 8.45
C TYR A 161 -22.37 -10.69 7.59
N TRP A 162 -22.20 -11.13 6.35
CA TRP A 162 -21.28 -10.48 5.41
C TRP A 162 -21.73 -9.05 5.08
N ASP A 163 -23.03 -8.87 4.82
CA ASP A 163 -23.62 -7.57 4.52
C ASP A 163 -23.43 -6.58 5.68
N ALA A 164 -23.58 -7.05 6.92
CA ALA A 164 -23.33 -6.24 8.12
C ALA A 164 -21.86 -5.78 8.23
N GLY A 165 -20.90 -6.63 7.87
CA GLY A 165 -19.48 -6.27 7.87
C GLY A 165 -19.16 -5.16 6.86
N PHE A 166 -19.66 -5.27 5.63
CA PHE A 166 -19.48 -4.22 4.62
C PHE A 166 -20.24 -2.93 4.96
N ALA A 167 -21.40 -3.04 5.64
CA ALA A 167 -22.14 -1.88 6.14
C ALA A 167 -21.37 -1.16 7.27
N ASP A 168 -20.74 -1.91 8.19
CA ASP A 168 -19.88 -1.33 9.24
C ASP A 168 -18.68 -0.61 8.64
N PHE A 169 -18.01 -1.22 7.66
CA PHE A 169 -16.95 -0.56 6.89
C PHE A 169 -17.44 0.75 6.26
N ALA A 170 -18.53 0.72 5.51
CA ALA A 170 -19.08 1.90 4.85
C ALA A 170 -19.45 3.01 5.85
N LYS A 171 -20.02 2.65 6.99
CA LYS A 171 -20.38 3.58 8.06
C LYS A 171 -19.14 4.29 8.64
N ARG A 172 -18.03 3.56 8.82
CA ARG A 172 -16.80 4.10 9.41
C ARG A 172 -15.95 4.86 8.40
N PHE A 173 -15.77 4.31 7.20
CA PHE A 173 -14.95 4.90 6.16
C PHE A 173 -15.63 6.01 5.37
N GLY A 174 -16.94 6.02 5.25
CA GLY A 174 -17.66 7.09 4.53
C GLY A 174 -17.25 8.50 4.98
N PRO A 175 -17.35 8.84 6.28
CA PRO A 175 -16.92 10.15 6.78
C PRO A 175 -15.43 10.46 6.57
N ILE A 176 -14.57 9.43 6.57
CA ILE A 176 -13.14 9.58 6.29
C ILE A 176 -12.93 9.96 4.83
N LEU A 177 -13.57 9.24 3.90
CA LEU A 177 -13.46 9.52 2.46
C LEU A 177 -14.00 10.90 2.09
N GLU A 178 -15.07 11.36 2.73
CA GLU A 178 -15.57 12.74 2.60
C GLU A 178 -14.53 13.77 3.08
N ALA A 179 -13.80 13.46 4.16
CA ALA A 179 -12.72 14.33 4.63
C ALA A 179 -11.51 14.32 3.67
N PHE A 180 -11.19 13.19 3.08
CA PHE A 180 -10.18 13.04 2.03
C PHE A 180 -10.56 13.86 0.78
N ASP A 181 -11.83 13.83 0.39
CA ASP A 181 -12.31 14.58 -0.78
C ASP A 181 -12.22 16.09 -0.58
N LYS A 182 -12.54 16.58 0.61
CA LYS A 182 -12.43 18.01 0.97
C LYS A 182 -11.02 18.57 0.80
N VAL A 183 -10.00 17.72 0.96
CA VAL A 183 -8.60 18.14 0.85
C VAL A 183 -7.92 17.61 -0.43
N ASP A 184 -8.68 16.97 -1.33
CA ASP A 184 -8.20 16.45 -2.60
C ASP A 184 -7.04 15.44 -2.41
N VAL A 185 -7.25 14.42 -1.57
CA VAL A 185 -6.31 13.35 -1.27
C VAL A 185 -6.97 12.00 -1.56
N ASN A 186 -6.25 11.07 -2.15
CA ASN A 186 -6.71 9.72 -2.41
C ASN A 186 -6.32 8.80 -1.24
N PHE A 187 -7.24 7.95 -0.82
CA PHE A 187 -6.96 6.82 0.06
C PHE A 187 -6.76 5.57 -0.79
N ALA A 188 -5.63 4.90 -0.61
CA ALA A 188 -5.27 3.69 -1.30
C ALA A 188 -5.20 2.52 -0.31
N LEU A 189 -6.24 1.67 -0.33
CA LEU A 189 -6.27 0.45 0.48
C LEU A 189 -5.29 -0.56 -0.08
N GLU A 190 -4.38 -1.05 0.75
CA GLU A 190 -3.63 -2.26 0.42
C GLU A 190 -4.53 -3.49 0.61
N VAL A 191 -4.73 -4.24 -0.49
CA VAL A 191 -5.56 -5.44 -0.49
C VAL A 191 -4.81 -6.57 0.20
N HIS A 192 -5.25 -6.93 1.39
CA HIS A 192 -4.48 -7.71 2.34
C HIS A 192 -5.42 -8.61 3.17
N PRO A 193 -5.06 -9.88 3.50
CA PRO A 193 -5.82 -10.70 4.46
C PRO A 193 -5.77 -10.04 5.83
N THR A 194 -6.73 -9.48 6.31
CA THR A 194 -7.11 -8.77 7.55
C THR A 194 -7.98 -7.57 7.22
N GLU A 195 -8.02 -7.18 5.95
CA GLU A 195 -8.75 -6.02 5.51
C GLU A 195 -10.18 -6.39 5.05
N ILE A 196 -10.98 -5.37 4.79
CA ILE A 196 -12.32 -5.57 4.21
C ILE A 196 -12.25 -6.12 2.79
N ALA A 197 -11.14 -5.87 2.09
CA ALA A 197 -10.83 -6.41 0.78
C ALA A 197 -9.52 -7.19 0.82
N PHE A 198 -9.56 -8.47 0.46
CA PHE A 198 -8.41 -9.39 0.44
C PHE A 198 -8.33 -10.21 -0.86
N ASP A 199 -9.29 -10.02 -1.76
CA ASP A 199 -9.35 -10.59 -3.10
C ASP A 199 -10.17 -9.68 -4.04
N ILE A 200 -10.35 -10.08 -5.31
CA ILE A 200 -11.11 -9.29 -6.30
C ILE A 200 -12.57 -9.15 -5.87
N ALA A 201 -13.21 -10.22 -5.42
CA ALA A 201 -14.61 -10.21 -5.07
C ALA A 201 -14.93 -9.32 -3.85
N SER A 202 -14.10 -9.40 -2.81
CA SER A 202 -14.23 -8.53 -1.65
C SER A 202 -13.87 -7.07 -1.96
N ALA A 203 -12.92 -6.82 -2.87
CA ALA A 203 -12.58 -5.48 -3.35
C ALA A 203 -13.74 -4.84 -4.13
N GLU A 204 -14.42 -5.59 -5.00
CA GLU A 204 -15.65 -5.14 -5.69
C GLU A 204 -16.74 -4.73 -4.68
N ARG A 205 -16.96 -5.57 -3.67
CA ARG A 205 -17.94 -5.27 -2.59
C ARG A 205 -17.53 -4.05 -1.77
N ALA A 206 -16.24 -3.88 -1.44
CA ALA A 206 -15.76 -2.72 -0.70
C ALA A 206 -15.98 -1.42 -1.48
N VAL A 207 -15.66 -1.41 -2.77
CA VAL A 207 -15.92 -0.27 -3.67
C VAL A 207 -17.43 0.04 -3.73
N ALA A 208 -18.27 -0.99 -3.86
CA ALA A 208 -19.73 -0.82 -3.88
C ALA A 208 -20.26 -0.28 -2.54
N ALA A 209 -19.75 -0.79 -1.40
CA ALA A 209 -20.19 -0.38 -0.07
C ALA A 209 -19.96 1.12 0.19
N VAL A 210 -18.86 1.68 -0.28
CA VAL A 210 -18.59 3.13 -0.23
C VAL A 210 -19.16 3.89 -1.45
N LYS A 211 -20.16 3.32 -2.16
CA LYS A 211 -20.84 3.94 -3.30
C LYS A 211 -19.88 4.40 -4.41
N LYS A 212 -18.83 3.62 -4.66
CA LYS A 212 -17.79 3.91 -5.64
C LYS A 212 -17.11 5.28 -5.42
N HIS A 213 -16.97 5.69 -4.15
CA HIS A 213 -16.39 6.98 -3.80
C HIS A 213 -15.04 7.19 -4.51
N LYS A 214 -14.86 8.35 -5.18
CA LYS A 214 -13.70 8.61 -6.04
C LYS A 214 -12.36 8.66 -5.30
N ARG A 215 -12.37 8.86 -3.96
CA ARG A 215 -11.15 8.87 -3.14
C ARG A 215 -10.79 7.50 -2.57
N PHE A 216 -11.60 6.49 -2.82
CA PHE A 216 -11.32 5.11 -2.43
C PHE A 216 -10.75 4.35 -3.62
N GLY A 217 -9.52 3.92 -3.49
CA GLY A 217 -8.82 3.08 -4.46
C GLY A 217 -7.84 2.16 -3.76
N PHE A 218 -6.86 1.68 -4.48
CA PHE A 218 -5.99 0.61 -4.03
C PHE A 218 -4.52 1.00 -4.11
N ASN A 219 -3.78 0.62 -3.08
CA ASN A 219 -2.37 0.34 -3.14
C ASN A 219 -2.26 -1.13 -3.57
N TYR A 220 -1.87 -1.34 -4.82
CA TYR A 220 -1.75 -2.68 -5.40
C TYR A 220 -0.53 -3.39 -4.83
N ASP A 221 -0.73 -4.59 -4.27
CA ASP A 221 0.35 -5.49 -3.86
C ASP A 221 0.06 -6.89 -4.40
N PRO A 222 0.90 -7.43 -5.30
CA PRO A 222 0.69 -8.75 -5.88
C PRO A 222 0.94 -9.88 -4.88
N SER A 223 1.78 -9.68 -3.88
CA SER A 223 2.23 -10.73 -2.97
C SER A 223 1.08 -11.31 -2.15
N HIS A 224 0.21 -10.42 -1.65
CA HIS A 224 -0.95 -10.82 -0.84
C HIS A 224 -2.04 -11.53 -1.66
N LEU A 225 -2.05 -11.35 -2.96
CA LEU A 225 -2.96 -12.04 -3.88
C LEU A 225 -2.40 -13.38 -4.35
N GLY A 226 -1.10 -13.41 -4.68
CA GLY A 226 -0.45 -14.54 -5.34
C GLY A 226 -0.55 -15.85 -4.55
N TYR A 227 -0.11 -15.87 -3.29
CA TYR A 227 -0.14 -17.09 -2.48
C TYR A 227 -1.55 -17.59 -2.14
N GLN A 228 -2.57 -16.72 -2.24
CA GLN A 228 -3.97 -17.09 -2.09
C GLN A 228 -4.55 -17.75 -3.35
N GLY A 229 -3.82 -17.75 -4.48
CA GLY A 229 -4.32 -18.22 -5.77
C GLY A 229 -5.23 -17.19 -6.46
N VAL A 230 -5.21 -15.92 -6.05
CA VAL A 230 -5.94 -14.85 -6.71
C VAL A 230 -5.12 -14.32 -7.89
N ASP A 231 -5.78 -14.13 -9.04
CA ASP A 231 -5.13 -13.56 -10.22
C ASP A 231 -4.83 -12.07 -10.00
N TYR A 232 -3.59 -11.78 -9.63
CA TYR A 232 -3.12 -10.43 -9.33
C TYR A 232 -3.02 -9.55 -10.58
N VAL A 233 -2.88 -10.12 -11.77
CA VAL A 233 -2.90 -9.37 -13.05
C VAL A 233 -4.34 -8.95 -13.40
N LYS A 234 -5.30 -9.85 -13.20
CA LYS A 234 -6.73 -9.56 -13.35
C LYS A 234 -7.18 -8.46 -12.39
N PHE A 235 -6.63 -8.41 -11.17
CA PHE A 235 -6.91 -7.33 -10.22
C PHE A 235 -6.59 -5.95 -10.83
N ILE A 236 -5.43 -5.77 -11.46
CA ILE A 236 -5.05 -4.51 -12.11
C ILE A 236 -6.06 -4.14 -13.19
N ARG A 237 -6.45 -5.09 -14.04
CA ARG A 237 -7.42 -4.83 -15.12
C ARG A 237 -8.81 -4.51 -14.62
N ALA A 238 -9.22 -5.11 -13.48
CA ALA A 238 -10.53 -4.86 -12.87
C ALA A 238 -10.62 -3.47 -12.22
N PHE A 239 -9.51 -2.95 -11.68
CA PHE A 239 -9.49 -1.73 -10.88
C PHE A 239 -8.50 -0.67 -11.37
N GLY A 240 -8.12 -0.68 -12.64
CA GLY A 240 -7.07 0.19 -13.17
C GLY A 240 -7.28 1.67 -12.90
N ASP A 241 -8.51 2.16 -12.98
CA ASP A 241 -8.88 3.54 -12.66
C ASP A 241 -8.78 3.88 -11.16
N ARG A 242 -8.59 2.88 -10.30
CA ARG A 242 -8.50 2.98 -8.85
C ARG A 242 -7.17 2.51 -8.27
N ILE A 243 -6.19 2.15 -9.11
CA ILE A 243 -4.82 1.89 -8.64
C ILE A 243 -4.14 3.24 -8.43
N TYR A 244 -4.08 3.69 -7.19
CA TYR A 244 -3.48 4.98 -6.83
C TYR A 244 -2.02 4.86 -6.44
N HIS A 245 -1.60 3.67 -6.04
CA HIS A 245 -0.22 3.32 -5.72
C HIS A 245 0.03 1.85 -6.04
N ALA A 246 1.30 1.47 -6.21
CA ALA A 246 1.67 0.09 -6.50
C ALA A 246 2.90 -0.32 -5.70
N HIS A 247 2.73 -1.30 -4.84
CA HIS A 247 3.82 -2.02 -4.20
C HIS A 247 4.40 -3.07 -5.15
N MET A 248 5.69 -3.14 -5.15
CA MET A 248 6.47 -4.20 -5.75
C MET A 248 7.00 -5.06 -4.61
N LYS A 249 6.35 -6.18 -4.39
CA LYS A 249 6.65 -7.13 -3.30
C LYS A 249 6.51 -8.55 -3.82
N ASP A 250 7.49 -9.39 -3.52
CA ASP A 250 7.51 -10.76 -4.00
C ASP A 250 7.18 -11.76 -2.89
N VAL A 251 6.70 -12.91 -3.28
CA VAL A 251 6.31 -13.99 -2.38
C VAL A 251 6.50 -15.32 -3.09
N TRP A 252 6.98 -16.34 -2.40
CA TRP A 252 6.91 -17.72 -2.86
C TRP A 252 5.83 -18.50 -2.11
N TRP A 253 5.30 -19.55 -2.73
CA TRP A 253 4.34 -20.45 -2.11
C TRP A 253 4.50 -21.89 -2.61
N GLY A 254 4.00 -22.85 -1.79
CA GLY A 254 4.09 -24.27 -2.12
C GLY A 254 5.48 -24.89 -1.92
N HIS A 255 6.43 -24.17 -1.31
CA HIS A 255 7.83 -24.61 -1.13
C HIS A 255 8.15 -25.10 0.31
N GLY A 256 7.16 -25.12 1.21
CA GLY A 256 7.31 -25.69 2.55
C GLY A 256 7.45 -27.22 2.54
N ASP A 257 7.71 -27.79 3.70
CA ASP A 257 7.82 -29.26 3.89
C ASP A 257 6.48 -30.02 3.90
N GLY A 258 5.38 -29.33 3.63
CA GLY A 258 4.03 -29.87 3.62
C GLY A 258 3.38 -30.03 5.00
N THR A 259 4.02 -29.59 6.07
CA THR A 259 3.46 -29.67 7.43
C THR A 259 2.58 -28.48 7.82
N VAL A 260 2.71 -27.34 7.12
CA VAL A 260 1.93 -26.12 7.32
C VAL A 260 1.25 -25.73 6.02
N GLY A 261 -0.06 -25.46 6.09
CA GLY A 261 -0.85 -25.00 4.93
C GLY A 261 -0.90 -23.48 4.81
N VAL A 262 -1.73 -23.00 3.86
CA VAL A 262 -1.88 -21.57 3.55
C VAL A 262 -2.31 -20.71 4.76
N PHE A 263 -3.04 -21.27 5.72
CA PHE A 263 -3.46 -20.60 6.97
C PHE A 263 -2.38 -20.61 8.06
N GLY A 264 -1.12 -20.66 7.69
CA GLY A 264 0.03 -20.84 8.58
C GLY A 264 0.40 -19.64 9.46
N GLY A 265 -0.54 -18.74 9.80
CA GLY A 265 -0.27 -17.56 10.62
C GLY A 265 0.20 -17.84 12.06
N HIS A 266 0.17 -19.10 12.51
CA HIS A 266 0.74 -19.57 13.79
C HIS A 266 2.23 -19.91 13.68
N VAL A 267 2.83 -19.81 12.51
CA VAL A 267 4.25 -20.05 12.25
C VAL A 267 4.90 -18.73 11.81
N SER A 268 6.01 -18.39 12.45
CA SER A 268 6.72 -17.12 12.19
C SER A 268 7.24 -17.01 10.76
N PHE A 269 7.31 -15.81 10.23
CA PHE A 269 7.99 -15.55 8.95
C PHE A 269 9.46 -16.02 9.03
N GLY A 270 9.97 -16.56 7.93
CA GLY A 270 11.30 -17.13 7.84
C GLY A 270 11.42 -18.59 8.25
N GLU A 271 10.39 -19.17 8.86
CA GLU A 271 10.41 -20.58 9.24
C GLU A 271 10.22 -21.49 8.00
N ALA A 272 11.08 -22.50 7.86
CA ALA A 272 11.13 -23.38 6.68
C ALA A 272 9.83 -24.17 6.43
N ARG A 273 9.01 -24.38 7.47
CA ARG A 273 7.73 -25.08 7.37
C ARG A 273 6.60 -24.28 6.72
N ARG A 274 6.75 -22.94 6.61
CA ARG A 274 5.69 -22.09 6.03
C ARG A 274 5.34 -22.52 4.61
N PHE A 275 4.06 -22.54 4.29
CA PHE A 275 3.58 -22.81 2.93
C PHE A 275 3.91 -21.66 1.97
N TRP A 276 3.96 -20.41 2.47
CA TRP A 276 4.33 -19.21 1.73
C TRP A 276 5.15 -18.26 2.62
N ASP A 277 6.01 -17.47 2.00
CA ASP A 277 6.80 -16.47 2.70
C ASP A 277 7.21 -15.34 1.74
N PHE A 278 7.45 -14.13 2.25
CA PHE A 278 7.91 -13.03 1.43
C PHE A 278 9.37 -13.24 1.00
N ARG A 279 9.66 -12.74 -0.19
CA ARG A 279 10.98 -12.83 -0.77
C ARG A 279 11.40 -11.50 -1.39
N SER A 280 12.70 -11.24 -1.42
CA SER A 280 13.26 -10.15 -2.22
C SER A 280 12.82 -10.29 -3.68
N LEU A 281 12.57 -9.16 -4.34
CA LEU A 281 12.04 -9.12 -5.71
C LEU A 281 12.89 -9.95 -6.69
N GLY A 282 12.24 -10.82 -7.43
CA GLY A 282 12.85 -11.75 -8.35
C GLY A 282 13.25 -13.11 -7.75
N HIS A 283 13.02 -13.31 -6.44
CA HIS A 283 13.30 -14.57 -5.74
C HIS A 283 12.02 -15.33 -5.32
N GLY A 284 10.84 -14.80 -5.64
CA GLY A 284 9.55 -15.45 -5.42
C GLY A 284 8.92 -15.99 -6.71
N ASP A 285 7.60 -16.14 -6.67
CA ASP A 285 6.82 -16.75 -7.76
C ASP A 285 5.98 -15.72 -8.55
N ILE A 286 6.02 -14.44 -8.18
CA ILE A 286 5.27 -13.38 -8.86
C ILE A 286 5.83 -13.11 -10.26
N LYS A 287 4.94 -13.03 -11.26
CA LYS A 287 5.28 -12.73 -12.66
C LYS A 287 5.21 -11.20 -12.90
N PHE A 288 6.28 -10.50 -12.56
CA PHE A 288 6.31 -9.03 -12.60
C PHE A 288 6.19 -8.45 -14.00
N GLU A 289 6.67 -9.12 -15.04
CA GLU A 289 6.52 -8.62 -16.42
C GLU A 289 5.04 -8.53 -16.82
N ASP A 290 4.20 -9.50 -16.43
CA ASP A 290 2.75 -9.48 -16.69
C ASP A 290 2.08 -8.33 -15.93
N ILE A 291 2.57 -7.99 -14.73
CA ILE A 291 2.12 -6.84 -13.95
C ILE A 291 2.46 -5.54 -14.69
N ILE A 292 3.69 -5.40 -15.21
CA ILE A 292 4.10 -4.20 -15.96
C ILE A 292 3.25 -4.02 -17.21
N VAL A 293 2.97 -5.10 -17.96
CA VAL A 293 2.03 -5.06 -19.10
C VAL A 293 0.66 -4.55 -18.65
N ALA A 294 0.09 -5.12 -17.59
CA ALA A 294 -1.23 -4.71 -17.12
C ALA A 294 -1.26 -3.27 -16.62
N LEU A 295 -0.23 -2.80 -15.90
CA LEU A 295 -0.10 -1.41 -15.47
C LEU A 295 0.02 -0.45 -16.66
N ASN A 296 0.69 -0.88 -17.74
CA ASN A 296 0.76 -0.13 -18.97
C ASN A 296 -0.62 -0.06 -19.66
N ASP A 297 -1.34 -1.19 -19.74
CA ASP A 297 -2.67 -1.29 -20.36
C ASP A 297 -3.69 -0.35 -19.70
N VAL A 298 -3.65 -0.24 -18.36
CA VAL A 298 -4.55 0.65 -17.61
C VAL A 298 -4.03 2.08 -17.47
N GLY A 299 -2.86 2.39 -18.03
CA GLY A 299 -2.29 3.73 -18.05
C GLY A 299 -1.73 4.21 -16.69
N TYR A 300 -1.37 3.30 -15.79
CA TYR A 300 -0.77 3.67 -14.49
C TYR A 300 0.56 4.39 -14.68
N ARG A 301 0.72 5.56 -14.05
CA ARG A 301 1.90 6.43 -14.14
C ARG A 301 2.57 6.73 -12.79
N GLY A 302 2.00 6.20 -11.71
CA GLY A 302 2.53 6.35 -10.35
C GLY A 302 3.86 5.62 -10.16
N PRO A 303 4.47 5.74 -8.97
CA PRO A 303 5.70 5.05 -8.64
C PRO A 303 5.51 3.53 -8.56
N LEU A 304 6.60 2.79 -8.75
CA LEU A 304 6.74 1.40 -8.39
C LEU A 304 7.48 1.35 -7.04
N SER A 305 6.74 1.13 -5.96
CA SER A 305 7.26 1.23 -4.59
C SER A 305 7.67 -0.15 -4.09
N VAL A 306 8.95 -0.35 -3.87
CA VAL A 306 9.46 -1.60 -3.30
C VAL A 306 9.08 -1.65 -1.82
N GLU A 307 8.24 -2.60 -1.47
CA GLU A 307 8.06 -3.04 -0.09
C GLU A 307 8.93 -4.28 0.12
N TRP A 308 10.10 -4.06 0.71
CA TRP A 308 11.08 -5.13 0.82
C TRP A 308 10.89 -5.91 2.12
N GLU A 309 10.60 -7.19 1.98
CA GLU A 309 10.53 -8.17 3.06
C GLU A 309 11.14 -9.50 2.61
N ASP A 310 12.19 -9.91 3.28
CA ASP A 310 12.76 -11.26 3.15
C ASP A 310 13.54 -11.60 4.42
N SER A 311 13.08 -12.56 5.19
CA SER A 311 13.72 -12.99 6.44
C SER A 311 14.98 -13.83 6.23
N ARG A 312 15.33 -14.17 4.99
CA ARG A 312 16.50 -15.00 4.65
C ARG A 312 17.60 -14.24 3.90
N MET A 313 17.43 -12.93 3.72
CA MET A 313 18.36 -12.08 2.99
C MET A 313 18.72 -10.83 3.78
N ASP A 314 19.96 -10.34 3.67
CA ASP A 314 20.35 -9.03 4.19
C ASP A 314 19.52 -7.94 3.53
N ARG A 315 18.90 -7.05 4.33
CA ARG A 315 17.95 -6.08 3.83
C ARG A 315 18.55 -5.01 2.91
N VAL A 316 19.81 -4.63 3.14
CA VAL A 316 20.50 -3.63 2.28
C VAL A 316 20.86 -4.26 0.94
N HIS A 317 21.34 -5.50 0.97
CA HIS A 317 21.62 -6.27 -0.23
C HIS A 317 20.34 -6.45 -1.06
N GLY A 318 19.30 -7.01 -0.46
CA GLY A 318 18.05 -7.32 -1.16
C GLY A 318 17.31 -6.07 -1.65
N ALA A 319 17.24 -5.00 -0.86
CA ALA A 319 16.61 -3.76 -1.30
C ALA A 319 17.41 -3.08 -2.44
N THR A 320 18.73 -3.22 -2.47
CA THR A 320 19.56 -2.73 -3.59
C THR A 320 19.28 -3.51 -4.87
N GLU A 321 19.23 -4.84 -4.77
CA GLU A 321 18.92 -5.74 -5.88
C GLU A 321 17.50 -5.51 -6.38
N ALA A 322 16.53 -5.32 -5.48
CA ALA A 322 15.14 -5.02 -5.80
C ALA A 322 14.99 -3.73 -6.62
N ALA A 323 15.69 -2.65 -6.28
CA ALA A 323 15.66 -1.41 -7.05
C ALA A 323 16.15 -1.63 -8.50
N ALA A 324 17.23 -2.38 -8.66
CA ALA A 324 17.79 -2.72 -9.98
C ALA A 324 16.83 -3.63 -10.78
N PHE A 325 16.20 -4.59 -10.11
CA PHE A 325 15.21 -5.49 -10.70
C PHE A 325 14.01 -4.73 -11.25
N VAL A 326 13.39 -3.85 -10.45
CA VAL A 326 12.24 -3.04 -10.87
C VAL A 326 12.59 -2.16 -12.08
N ARG A 327 13.76 -1.52 -12.08
CA ARG A 327 14.20 -0.70 -13.22
C ARG A 327 14.36 -1.53 -14.49
N LYS A 328 14.83 -2.76 -14.38
CA LYS A 328 15.03 -3.65 -15.53
C LYS A 328 13.71 -4.08 -16.17
N ILE A 329 12.68 -4.29 -15.36
CA ILE A 329 11.38 -4.79 -15.84
C ILE A 329 10.39 -3.67 -16.21
N ASP A 330 10.61 -2.41 -15.81
CA ASP A 330 9.72 -1.28 -16.12
C ASP A 330 9.91 -0.81 -17.57
N PHE A 331 9.43 -1.59 -18.53
CA PHE A 331 9.44 -1.22 -19.94
C PHE A 331 8.19 -0.43 -20.36
N PRO A 332 8.32 0.50 -21.29
CA PRO A 332 7.17 1.23 -21.86
C PRO A 332 6.38 0.36 -22.84
N SER A 333 5.10 0.67 -23.03
CA SER A 333 4.32 0.12 -24.13
C SER A 333 4.92 0.51 -25.48
N SER A 334 4.68 -0.30 -26.52
CA SER A 334 5.04 0.07 -27.90
C SER A 334 4.35 1.37 -28.31
N ALA A 335 5.11 2.30 -28.86
CA ALA A 335 4.59 3.55 -29.42
C ALA A 335 4.05 3.37 -30.86
N ILE A 336 4.30 2.24 -31.49
CA ILE A 336 3.90 1.95 -32.88
C ILE A 336 3.19 0.61 -32.97
N VAL A 337 2.24 0.51 -33.85
CA VAL A 337 1.63 -0.76 -34.28
C VAL A 337 2.63 -1.50 -35.14
N PHE A 338 2.84 -2.80 -34.90
CA PHE A 338 3.82 -3.62 -35.61
C PHE A 338 3.66 -3.55 -37.13
N ASP A 339 2.41 -3.54 -37.63
CA ASP A 339 2.07 -3.50 -39.05
C ASP A 339 1.68 -2.09 -39.54
N ALA A 340 2.09 -1.02 -38.86
CA ALA A 340 1.72 0.37 -39.20
C ALA A 340 2.08 0.75 -40.65
N GLN A 341 3.10 0.11 -41.22
CA GLN A 341 3.48 0.30 -42.62
C GLN A 341 2.43 -0.20 -43.63
N PHE A 342 1.53 -1.10 -43.22
CA PHE A 342 0.44 -1.63 -44.06
C PHE A 342 -0.89 -0.92 -43.83
N ASP A 343 -0.96 0.01 -42.87
CA ASP A 343 -2.20 0.76 -42.58
C ASP A 343 -2.42 1.85 -43.65
N LYS A 344 -3.29 1.55 -44.62
CA LYS A 344 -3.64 2.45 -45.73
C LYS A 344 -4.30 3.77 -45.31
N LYS A 345 -4.61 3.95 -44.02
CA LYS A 345 -5.18 5.22 -43.50
C LYS A 345 -4.11 6.29 -43.26
N ASN A 346 -2.84 5.96 -43.34
CA ASN A 346 -1.72 6.87 -43.14
C ASN A 346 -0.97 7.22 -44.43
N GLN A 347 -1.51 6.83 -45.60
CA GLN A 347 -1.11 7.26 -46.94
C GLN A 347 -2.19 8.24 -47.50
#